data_2f29f1d8396118bac986d2a4fe5980d7
#
_entry.id   2f29f1d8396118bac986d2a4fe5980d7
#
_cell.length_a   1.000
_cell.length_b   1.000
_cell.length_c   1.000
_cell.angle_alpha   90.00
_cell.angle_beta   90.00
_cell.angle_gamma   90.00
#
_symmetry.space_group_name_H-M   'P 1'
#
loop_
_entity.id
_entity.type
_entity.pdbx_description
1 polymer ?
#
loop_
_entity_poly.entity_id
_entity_poly.type
_entity_poly.pdbx_seq_one_letter_code
_entity_poly.pdbx_strand_id
1 'polypeptide(L)'
;MSEICILYSDIIKKNSLNFSLKTSRGCKRYHIDNVPVRLLVTYYGKGTEWLPRDACNYSAYYNGESNDKIIKIKKRSKFIKPWSIAIFKGQKIKGGKEAILHRTPDEALN
;
A
#
# COMPACT_ATOMS: atom_id res chain seq x y z
N MET A 1 14.40 19.77 -7.19
CA MET A 1 14.38 18.41 -6.67
C MET A 1 13.24 18.26 -5.67
N SER A 2 12.40 17.30 -5.89
CA SER A 2 11.27 17.11 -5.00
C SER A 2 11.63 16.10 -3.92
N GLU A 3 11.32 16.45 -2.69
CA GLU A 3 11.45 15.54 -1.58
C GLU A 3 10.10 14.90 -1.31
N ILE A 4 10.08 13.60 -1.22
CA ILE A 4 8.89 12.84 -0.92
C ILE A 4 8.97 12.38 0.52
N CYS A 5 8.06 12.87 1.35
CA CYS A 5 7.98 12.50 2.75
C CYS A 5 6.80 11.57 2.98
N ILE A 6 7.04 10.50 3.69
CA ILE A 6 6.02 9.52 4.05
C ILE A 6 6.12 9.26 5.54
N LEU A 7 5.01 9.37 6.24
CA LEU A 7 4.90 8.97 7.63
C LEU A 7 4.34 7.56 7.70
N TYR A 8 5.09 6.65 8.28
CA TYR A 8 4.64 5.30 8.57
C TYR A 8 4.32 5.16 10.04
N SER A 9 3.24 4.48 10.32
CA SER A 9 2.86 4.15 11.68
C SER A 9 2.37 2.71 11.70
N ASP A 10 3.07 1.86 12.44
CA ASP A 10 2.70 0.46 12.62
C ASP A 10 2.02 0.30 13.97
N ILE A 11 0.78 -0.19 13.95
CA ILE A 11 0.03 -0.44 15.18
C ILE A 11 0.09 -1.93 15.47
N ILE A 12 0.72 -2.29 16.59
CA ILE A 12 0.80 -3.68 17.03
C ILE A 12 -0.14 -3.91 18.22
N LYS A 13 -0.59 -5.17 18.36
CA LYS A 13 -1.55 -5.58 19.40
C LYS A 13 -1.12 -5.26 20.84
N LYS A 14 0.14 -4.94 21.08
CA LYS A 14 0.70 -4.66 22.40
C LYS A 14 0.75 -3.18 22.76
N ASN A 15 -0.10 -2.37 22.15
CA ASN A 15 -0.16 -0.93 22.38
C ASN A 15 1.14 -0.17 22.08
N SER A 16 2.00 -0.73 21.23
CA SER A 16 3.16 0.01 20.76
C SER A 16 2.94 0.52 19.34
N LEU A 17 3.41 1.73 19.10
CA LEU A 17 3.24 2.44 17.85
C LEU A 17 4.62 2.85 17.35
N ASN A 18 4.98 2.38 16.17
CA ASN A 18 6.24 2.75 15.53
C ASN A 18 5.96 3.80 14.46
N PHE A 19 6.70 4.89 14.53
CA PHE A 19 6.62 5.97 13.53
C PHE A 19 7.90 6.03 12.73
N SER A 20 7.76 6.23 11.42
CA SER A 20 8.89 6.52 10.54
C SER A 20 8.52 7.63 9.60
N LEU A 21 9.39 8.61 9.47
CA LEU A 21 9.28 9.66 8.46
C LEU A 21 10.39 9.44 7.43
N LYS A 22 10.02 9.30 6.17
CA LYS A 22 10.96 8.96 5.11
C LYS A 22 10.83 9.91 3.94
N THR A 23 11.94 10.18 3.29
CA THR A 23 11.98 10.92 2.02
C THR A 23 12.01 9.98 0.82
N SER A 24 12.22 8.69 1.03
CA SER A 24 12.15 7.65 0.01
C SER A 24 10.78 6.98 -0.02
N ARG A 25 10.43 6.43 -1.17
CA ARG A 25 9.18 5.70 -1.33
C ARG A 25 9.41 4.20 -1.22
N GLY A 26 8.35 3.49 -0.93
CA GLY A 26 8.39 2.04 -0.78
C GLY A 26 8.29 1.27 -2.09
N CYS A 27 7.81 0.04 -2.01
CA CYS A 27 7.81 -0.91 -3.12
C CYS A 27 6.80 -0.55 -4.20
N LYS A 28 7.20 -0.67 -5.46
CA LYS A 28 6.34 -0.45 -6.62
C LYS A 28 5.48 -1.66 -6.98
N ARG A 29 5.85 -2.84 -6.50
CA ARG A 29 5.04 -4.02 -6.71
C ARG A 29 3.84 -3.98 -5.77
N TYR A 30 2.66 -4.32 -6.27
CA TYR A 30 1.50 -4.48 -5.40
C TYR A 30 1.79 -5.52 -4.33
N HIS A 31 1.50 -5.18 -3.09
CA HIS A 31 1.86 -6.01 -1.95
C HIS A 31 0.92 -5.80 -0.76
N ILE A 32 1.04 -6.70 0.19
CA ILE A 32 0.42 -6.61 1.50
C ILE A 32 1.56 -6.50 2.51
N ASP A 33 1.48 -5.53 3.40
CA ASP A 33 2.49 -5.37 4.44
C ASP A 33 2.38 -6.49 5.48
N ASN A 34 3.52 -6.94 5.99
CA ASN A 34 3.57 -8.02 6.98
C ASN A 34 3.42 -7.47 8.40
N VAL A 35 2.43 -6.65 8.61
CA VAL A 35 2.07 -6.08 9.92
C VAL A 35 0.56 -6.12 10.06
N PRO A 36 0.00 -6.12 11.28
CA PRO A 36 -1.46 -6.18 11.46
C PRO A 36 -2.17 -4.97 10.86
N VAL A 37 -1.63 -3.78 11.07
CA VAL A 37 -2.19 -2.53 10.56
C VAL A 37 -1.05 -1.56 10.25
N ARG A 38 -1.15 -0.88 9.12
CA ARG A 38 -0.24 0.22 8.78
C ARG A 38 -1.03 1.47 8.44
N LEU A 39 -0.61 2.58 9.04
CA LEU A 39 -1.16 3.89 8.76
C LEU A 39 -0.12 4.66 7.93
N LEU A 40 -0.56 5.26 6.83
CA LEU A 40 0.32 5.88 5.86
C LEU A 40 -0.22 7.23 5.45
N VAL A 41 0.66 8.24 5.45
CA VAL A 41 0.37 9.57 4.93
C VAL A 41 1.48 9.99 3.98
N THR A 42 1.11 10.46 2.80
CA THR A 42 2.06 11.01 1.84
C THR A 42 1.94 12.53 1.88
N TYR A 43 3.02 13.23 2.21
CA TYR A 43 3.02 14.69 2.30
C TYR A 43 3.36 15.37 1.00
N TYR A 44 4.09 14.70 0.14
CA TYR A 44 4.51 15.26 -1.14
C TYR A 44 4.53 14.18 -2.22
N GLY A 45 4.14 14.57 -3.42
CA GLY A 45 4.08 13.66 -4.55
C GLY A 45 2.79 12.85 -4.60
N LYS A 46 2.73 11.92 -5.54
CA LYS A 46 1.55 11.09 -5.72
C LYS A 46 1.42 10.08 -4.58
N GLY A 47 0.22 9.97 -4.03
CA GLY A 47 -0.04 9.08 -2.91
C GLY A 47 -0.02 7.61 -3.29
N THR A 48 -0.14 6.76 -2.28
CA THR A 48 -0.16 5.31 -2.46
C THR A 48 -1.28 4.89 -3.41
N GLU A 49 -0.95 4.00 -4.33
CA GLU A 49 -1.90 3.39 -5.26
C GLU A 49 -2.41 2.08 -4.66
N TRP A 50 -3.73 1.86 -4.76
CA TRP A 50 -4.33 0.64 -4.26
C TRP A 50 -5.35 0.09 -5.24
N LEU A 51 -5.65 -1.18 -5.10
CA LEU A 51 -6.49 -1.90 -6.03
C LEU A 51 -7.64 -2.57 -5.27
N PRO A 52 -8.91 -2.30 -5.62
CA PRO A 52 -10.03 -3.01 -5.01
C PRO A 52 -9.90 -4.53 -5.16
N ARG A 53 -10.43 -5.27 -4.19
CA ARG A 53 -10.29 -6.74 -4.18
C ARG A 53 -10.75 -7.41 -5.47
N ASP A 54 -11.87 -6.99 -6.02
CA ASP A 54 -12.42 -7.58 -7.25
C ASP A 54 -11.61 -7.24 -8.51
N ALA A 55 -10.69 -6.29 -8.41
CA ALA A 55 -9.79 -5.92 -9.50
C ALA A 55 -8.43 -6.59 -9.38
N CYS A 56 -8.21 -7.45 -8.38
CA CYS A 56 -6.95 -8.12 -8.11
C CYS A 56 -6.99 -9.59 -8.50
N ASN A 57 -5.87 -10.07 -9.04
CA ASN A 57 -5.61 -11.49 -9.17
C ASN A 57 -4.69 -11.91 -8.02
N TYR A 58 -5.28 -12.35 -6.92
CA TYR A 58 -4.52 -12.74 -5.73
C TYR A 58 -3.65 -13.97 -5.97
N SER A 59 -4.10 -14.89 -6.83
CA SER A 59 -3.29 -16.05 -7.20
C SER A 59 -1.96 -15.62 -7.84
N ALA A 60 -2.02 -14.66 -8.76
CA ALA A 60 -0.81 -14.10 -9.37
C ALA A 60 0.07 -13.41 -8.32
N TYR A 61 -0.54 -12.68 -7.39
CA TYR A 61 0.20 -12.04 -6.31
C TYR A 61 0.96 -13.07 -5.46
N TYR A 62 0.28 -14.13 -5.01
CA TYR A 62 0.91 -15.14 -4.16
C TYR A 62 1.96 -15.98 -4.91
N ASN A 63 1.84 -16.07 -6.23
CA ASN A 63 2.85 -16.74 -7.07
C ASN A 63 4.06 -15.86 -7.39
N GLY A 64 4.10 -14.64 -6.87
CA GLY A 64 5.23 -13.74 -7.10
C GLY A 64 5.28 -13.11 -8.49
N GLU A 65 4.16 -13.05 -9.19
CA GLU A 65 4.10 -12.51 -10.54
C GLU A 65 4.15 -10.99 -10.56
N SER A 66 4.36 -10.41 -11.74
CA SER A 66 4.47 -8.96 -11.92
C SER A 66 3.12 -8.26 -11.75
N ASN A 67 3.16 -6.93 -11.61
CA ASN A 67 1.96 -6.11 -11.49
C ASN A 67 0.97 -6.33 -12.64
N ASP A 68 1.47 -6.52 -13.86
CA ASP A 68 0.61 -6.76 -15.03
C ASP A 68 -0.28 -7.99 -14.86
N LYS A 69 0.21 -9.00 -14.17
CA LYS A 69 -0.54 -10.21 -13.87
C LYS A 69 -1.45 -10.05 -12.65
N ILE A 70 -1.00 -9.26 -11.69
CA ILE A 70 -1.76 -8.98 -10.46
C ILE A 70 -2.97 -8.10 -10.76
N ILE A 71 -2.82 -7.11 -11.63
CA ILE A 71 -3.91 -6.19 -11.98
C ILE A 71 -4.87 -6.90 -12.92
N LYS A 72 -6.06 -7.19 -12.42
CA LYS A 72 -7.12 -7.80 -13.23
C LYS A 72 -7.89 -6.74 -14.01
N ILE A 73 -8.18 -5.60 -13.37
CA ILE A 73 -8.93 -4.50 -13.99
C ILE A 73 -8.18 -3.19 -13.71
N LYS A 74 -7.40 -2.73 -14.68
CA LYS A 74 -6.53 -1.56 -14.52
C LYS A 74 -7.28 -0.27 -14.21
N LYS A 75 -8.46 -0.11 -14.77
CA LYS A 75 -9.28 1.10 -14.57
C LYS A 75 -9.75 1.28 -13.13
N ARG A 76 -9.68 0.23 -12.32
CA ARG A 76 -10.14 0.24 -10.95
C ARG A 76 -9.06 0.68 -9.95
N SER A 77 -7.81 0.85 -10.40
CA SER A 77 -6.76 1.31 -9.52
C SER A 77 -7.04 2.74 -9.03
N LYS A 78 -6.77 2.98 -7.76
CA LYS A 78 -7.07 4.25 -7.09
C LYS A 78 -5.85 4.75 -6.34
N PHE A 79 -5.83 6.05 -6.09
CA PHE A 79 -4.74 6.71 -5.39
C PHE A 79 -5.26 7.36 -4.11
N ILE A 80 -4.50 7.23 -3.04
CA ILE A 80 -4.74 7.98 -1.81
C ILE A 80 -4.28 9.40 -2.04
N LYS A 81 -5.11 10.37 -1.78
CA LYS A 81 -4.75 11.78 -1.94
C LYS A 81 -3.62 12.16 -0.97
N PRO A 82 -2.67 13.01 -1.39
CA PRO A 82 -1.68 13.55 -0.46
C PRO A 82 -2.36 14.19 0.75
N TRP A 83 -1.74 14.08 1.91
CA TRP A 83 -2.27 14.55 3.22
C TRP A 83 -3.45 13.76 3.75
N SER A 84 -3.98 12.81 3.01
CA SER A 84 -5.00 11.89 3.51
C SER A 84 -4.35 10.73 4.25
N ILE A 85 -4.97 10.31 5.33
CA ILE A 85 -4.51 9.15 6.11
C ILE A 85 -5.13 7.90 5.48
N ALA A 86 -4.28 6.95 5.14
CA ALA A 86 -4.72 5.63 4.69
C ALA A 86 -4.38 4.60 5.76
N ILE A 87 -5.33 3.73 6.05
CA ILE A 87 -5.13 2.63 7.00
C ILE A 87 -5.24 1.34 6.22
N PHE A 88 -4.14 0.59 6.15
CA PHE A 88 -4.09 -0.69 5.49
C PHE A 88 -3.96 -1.80 6.52
N LYS A 89 -4.86 -2.77 6.47
CA LYS A 89 -4.70 -4.00 7.22
C LYS A 89 -3.76 -4.90 6.46
N GLY A 90 -2.72 -5.37 7.14
CA GLY A 90 -1.82 -6.37 6.59
C GLY A 90 -2.36 -7.76 6.86
N GLN A 91 -1.92 -8.72 6.07
CA GLN A 91 -2.26 -10.13 6.23
C GLN A 91 -3.78 -10.42 6.24
N LYS A 92 -4.14 -11.64 6.60
CA LYS A 92 -5.53 -12.09 6.52
C LYS A 92 -6.41 -11.39 7.54
N ILE A 93 -7.47 -10.80 7.05
CA ILE A 93 -8.52 -10.23 7.87
C ILE A 93 -9.39 -11.39 8.40
N LYS A 94 -9.89 -11.24 9.62
CA LYS A 94 -10.86 -12.19 10.17
C LYS A 94 -12.03 -12.38 9.20
N GLY A 95 -12.40 -13.63 8.90
CA GLY A 95 -13.46 -13.94 7.95
C GLY A 95 -12.97 -14.35 6.57
N GLY A 96 -11.67 -14.53 6.39
CA GLY A 96 -11.10 -15.05 5.14
C GLY A 96 -11.01 -14.07 4.01
N LYS A 97 -11.27 -12.78 4.24
CA LYS A 97 -11.13 -11.75 3.20
C LYS A 97 -9.67 -11.42 3.00
N GLU A 98 -9.29 -11.26 1.72
CA GLU A 98 -7.95 -10.83 1.38
C GLU A 98 -7.72 -9.37 1.76
N ALA A 99 -6.50 -9.05 2.16
CA ALA A 99 -6.11 -7.66 2.39
C ALA A 99 -6.02 -6.90 1.07
N ILE A 100 -6.15 -5.58 1.15
CA ILE A 100 -6.06 -4.72 -0.04
C ILE A 100 -4.60 -4.64 -0.49
N LEU A 101 -4.36 -4.90 -1.76
CA LEU A 101 -3.04 -4.72 -2.37
C LEU A 101 -2.80 -3.24 -2.64
N HIS A 102 -1.61 -2.78 -2.30
CA HIS A 102 -1.21 -1.39 -2.52
C HIS A 102 0.26 -1.31 -2.92
N ARG A 103 0.64 -0.18 -3.50
CA ARG A 103 2.02 0.04 -3.94
C ARG A 103 2.36 1.53 -3.98
N THR A 104 3.63 1.83 -4.09
CA THR A 104 4.09 3.14 -4.50
C THR A 104 3.88 3.27 -6.01
N PRO A 105 3.15 4.27 -6.49
CA PRO A 105 2.95 4.41 -7.93
C PRO A 105 4.24 4.79 -8.65
N ASP A 106 4.36 4.41 -9.92
CA ASP A 106 5.56 4.69 -10.71
C ASP A 106 5.85 6.19 -10.78
N GLU A 107 4.82 7.01 -10.87
CA GLU A 107 4.94 8.47 -10.99
C GLU A 107 5.43 9.14 -9.70
N ALA A 108 5.44 8.43 -8.59
CA ALA A 108 5.90 8.98 -7.32
C ALA A 108 7.43 9.02 -7.21
N LEU A 109 8.12 8.32 -8.09
CA LEU A 109 9.58 8.20 -8.05
C LEU A 109 10.18 9.00 -9.19
N ASN A 110 10.98 9.96 -8.84
CA ASN A 110 11.71 10.80 -9.79
C ASN A 110 13.16 10.41 -9.82
#